data_eba9de561545a3785fe7af755a62188c
#
_entry.id   eba9de561545a3785fe7af755a62188c
#
_cell.length_a   1.000
_cell.length_b   1.000
_cell.length_c   1.000
_cell.angle_alpha   90.00
_cell.angle_beta   90.00
_cell.angle_gamma   90.00
#
_symmetry.space_group_name_H-M   'P 1'
#
loop_
_entity.id
_entity.type
_entity.pdbx_description
1 polymer ?
#
loop_
_entity_poly.entity_id
_entity_poly.type
_entity_poly.pdbx_seq_one_letter_code
_entity_poly.pdbx_strand_id
1 'polypeptide(L)'
;MFWTILSLAALIMALGATAIFAYWKYTQRPAAGSVLLQVDLSRVAPEKRAAVWQNTVESIRQRAIDLGVRPRVLEVGNDQLRVEFFGLRHDQIADAGARLVQPGRLEFRLVHPILANLPARPEAMIVPPGYEVLRFHDGESNAGRPGPRYSAVKRVPEMTGDDIDKAYATMDEYGAFQILLAFGKDGTRQFADLTEANINRQLGIVFDGRLYCAPVIRDRISGGSAVITGRFTQREAIEMARILTYPLKVPVKLAAVDGGTDRPLQR
;
A
#
# COMPACT_ATOMS: atom_id res chain seq x y z
N MET A 1 5.60 -36.62 43.20
CA MET A 1 6.36 -36.03 42.08
C MET A 1 6.03 -36.64 40.71
N PHE A 2 5.83 -37.96 40.57
CA PHE A 2 5.46 -38.58 39.26
C PHE A 2 4.06 -38.19 38.76
N TRP A 3 3.08 -38.00 39.61
CA TRP A 3 1.68 -37.65 39.26
C TRP A 3 1.53 -36.22 38.74
N THR A 4 2.36 -35.30 39.21
CA THR A 4 2.34 -33.90 38.70
C THR A 4 2.93 -33.75 37.32
N ILE A 5 3.89 -34.58 36.96
CA ILE A 5 4.51 -34.59 35.62
C ILE A 5 3.55 -35.20 34.59
N LEU A 6 2.83 -36.25 34.92
CA LEU A 6 1.81 -36.87 34.07
C LEU A 6 0.64 -35.94 33.80
N SER A 7 0.19 -35.17 34.79
CA SER A 7 -0.89 -34.19 34.63
C SER A 7 -0.49 -33.00 33.74
N LEU A 8 0.76 -32.55 33.85
CA LEU A 8 1.28 -31.46 32.99
C LEU A 8 1.42 -31.89 31.55
N ALA A 9 1.92 -33.12 31.31
CA ALA A 9 2.03 -33.69 29.97
C ALA A 9 0.67 -33.90 29.29
N ALA A 10 -0.34 -34.36 30.05
CA ALA A 10 -1.71 -34.52 29.58
C ALA A 10 -2.35 -33.17 29.25
N LEU A 11 -2.08 -32.11 30.02
CA LEU A 11 -2.57 -30.76 29.77
C LEU A 11 -1.93 -30.16 28.48
N ILE A 12 -0.63 -30.37 28.28
CA ILE A 12 0.06 -29.88 27.08
C ILE A 12 -0.46 -30.61 25.83
N MET A 13 -0.67 -31.91 25.91
CA MET A 13 -1.26 -32.68 24.81
C MET A 13 -2.72 -32.28 24.52
N ALA A 14 -3.51 -32.00 25.54
CA ALA A 14 -4.87 -31.52 25.36
C ALA A 14 -4.92 -30.13 24.73
N LEU A 15 -4.03 -29.21 25.13
CA LEU A 15 -3.90 -27.88 24.51
C LEU A 15 -3.39 -27.98 23.09
N GLY A 16 -2.44 -28.89 22.80
CA GLY A 16 -1.98 -29.17 21.44
C GLY A 16 -3.08 -29.74 20.55
N ALA A 17 -3.86 -30.70 21.07
CA ALA A 17 -4.98 -31.31 20.32
C ALA A 17 -6.10 -30.30 20.04
N THR A 18 -6.42 -29.43 20.99
CA THR A 18 -7.42 -28.37 20.79
C THR A 18 -6.97 -27.34 19.77
N ALA A 19 -5.68 -26.97 19.78
CA ALA A 19 -5.11 -26.05 18.79
C ALA A 19 -5.09 -26.69 17.37
N ILE A 20 -4.71 -27.96 17.28
CA ILE A 20 -4.73 -28.71 16.01
C ILE A 20 -6.16 -28.89 15.51
N PHE A 21 -7.11 -29.22 16.38
CA PHE A 21 -8.52 -29.34 16.02
C PHE A 21 -9.14 -28.01 15.61
N ALA A 22 -8.80 -26.92 16.31
CA ALA A 22 -9.23 -25.58 15.94
C ALA A 22 -8.62 -25.14 14.59
N TYR A 23 -7.36 -25.47 14.35
CA TYR A 23 -6.70 -25.25 13.08
C TYR A 23 -7.34 -26.08 11.96
N TRP A 24 -7.60 -27.37 12.19
CA TRP A 24 -8.26 -28.27 11.24
C TRP A 24 -9.70 -27.79 10.91
N LYS A 25 -10.49 -27.48 11.94
CA LYS A 25 -11.85 -26.93 11.77
C LYS A 25 -11.85 -25.59 11.03
N TYR A 26 -10.81 -24.80 11.24
CA TYR A 26 -10.61 -23.52 10.54
C TYR A 26 -10.30 -23.74 9.05
N THR A 27 -9.43 -24.68 8.73
CA THR A 27 -9.04 -25.00 7.33
C THR A 27 -10.18 -25.65 6.52
N GLN A 28 -11.19 -26.21 7.18
CA GLN A 28 -12.38 -26.80 6.56
C GLN A 28 -13.55 -25.81 6.39
N ARG A 29 -13.43 -24.59 6.93
CA ARG A 29 -14.48 -23.58 6.70
C ARG A 29 -14.46 -23.17 5.22
N PRO A 30 -15.65 -23.10 4.57
CA PRO A 30 -15.72 -22.52 3.25
C PRO A 30 -15.29 -21.04 3.31
N ALA A 31 -14.58 -20.60 2.28
CA ALA A 31 -14.25 -19.18 2.14
C ALA A 31 -15.56 -18.39 1.98
N ALA A 32 -15.62 -17.20 2.55
CA ALA A 32 -16.75 -16.30 2.38
C ALA A 32 -16.86 -15.80 0.93
N GLY A 33 -15.74 -15.85 0.22
CA GLY A 33 -15.61 -15.52 -1.19
C GLY A 33 -14.14 -15.47 -1.59
N SER A 34 -13.91 -15.30 -2.88
CA SER A 34 -12.57 -15.21 -3.44
C SER A 34 -12.48 -14.14 -4.53
N VAL A 35 -11.27 -13.66 -4.77
CA VAL A 35 -10.95 -12.85 -5.93
C VAL A 35 -9.90 -13.55 -6.76
N LEU A 36 -10.00 -13.42 -8.08
CA LEU A 36 -8.97 -13.84 -9.03
C LEU A 36 -8.23 -12.61 -9.50
N LEU A 37 -6.92 -12.62 -9.33
CA LEU A 37 -6.02 -11.54 -9.71
C LEU A 37 -5.18 -11.98 -10.88
N GLN A 38 -5.06 -11.12 -11.91
CA GLN A 38 -4.19 -11.31 -13.07
C GLN A 38 -2.93 -10.47 -12.89
N VAL A 39 -1.77 -11.11 -12.93
CA VAL A 39 -0.44 -10.46 -12.82
C VAL A 39 0.16 -10.28 -14.20
N ASP A 40 0.54 -9.06 -14.56
CA ASP A 40 1.15 -8.78 -15.87
C ASP A 40 2.67 -8.84 -15.79
N LEU A 41 3.23 -9.97 -16.20
CA LEU A 41 4.69 -10.20 -16.30
C LEU A 41 5.24 -9.95 -17.72
N SER A 42 4.46 -9.40 -18.66
CA SER A 42 4.84 -9.25 -20.07
C SER A 42 6.09 -8.39 -20.26
N ARG A 43 6.27 -7.38 -19.41
CA ARG A 43 7.40 -6.44 -19.44
C ARG A 43 8.58 -6.87 -18.57
N VAL A 44 8.49 -8.01 -17.89
CA VAL A 44 9.54 -8.52 -17.01
C VAL A 44 10.42 -9.47 -17.81
N ALA A 45 11.73 -9.23 -17.75
CA ALA A 45 12.73 -10.09 -18.40
C ALA A 45 12.61 -11.53 -17.83
N PRO A 46 12.72 -12.56 -18.69
CA PRO A 46 12.42 -13.95 -18.31
C PRO A 46 13.17 -14.43 -17.07
N GLU A 47 14.44 -14.04 -16.92
CA GLU A 47 15.31 -14.42 -15.80
C GLU A 47 14.87 -13.78 -14.46
N LYS A 48 14.10 -12.69 -14.49
CA LYS A 48 13.59 -11.99 -13.30
C LYS A 48 12.16 -12.37 -12.93
N ARG A 49 11.43 -13.07 -13.82
CA ARG A 49 10.01 -13.36 -13.64
C ARG A 49 9.72 -14.13 -12.37
N ALA A 50 10.51 -15.13 -12.05
CA ALA A 50 10.30 -15.93 -10.85
C ALA A 50 10.45 -15.08 -9.58
N ALA A 51 11.45 -14.23 -9.48
CA ALA A 51 11.65 -13.36 -8.32
C ALA A 51 10.53 -12.30 -8.21
N VAL A 52 10.12 -11.70 -9.33
CA VAL A 52 9.02 -10.72 -9.35
C VAL A 52 7.69 -11.38 -9.00
N TRP A 53 7.45 -12.60 -9.46
CA TRP A 53 6.28 -13.40 -9.10
C TRP A 53 6.21 -13.64 -7.59
N GLN A 54 7.28 -14.18 -6.98
CA GLN A 54 7.32 -14.45 -5.54
C GLN A 54 7.13 -13.17 -4.71
N ASN A 55 7.75 -12.07 -5.12
CA ASN A 55 7.56 -10.77 -4.46
C ASN A 55 6.10 -10.30 -4.58
N THR A 56 5.45 -10.50 -5.74
CA THR A 56 4.05 -10.15 -5.93
C THR A 56 3.13 -10.99 -5.07
N VAL A 57 3.36 -12.31 -5.01
CA VAL A 57 2.60 -13.24 -4.13
C VAL A 57 2.70 -12.79 -2.67
N GLU A 58 3.93 -12.46 -2.22
CA GLU A 58 4.14 -12.03 -0.84
C GLU A 58 3.49 -10.66 -0.56
N SER A 59 3.61 -9.70 -1.47
CA SER A 59 2.93 -8.39 -1.34
C SER A 59 1.41 -8.56 -1.25
N ILE A 60 0.81 -9.38 -2.10
CA ILE A 60 -0.64 -9.68 -2.05
C ILE A 60 -1.02 -10.36 -0.74
N ARG A 61 -0.20 -11.32 -0.27
CA ARG A 61 -0.45 -12.01 1.01
C ARG A 61 -0.44 -11.04 2.19
N GLN A 62 0.58 -10.20 2.29
CA GLN A 62 0.71 -9.22 3.37
C GLN A 62 -0.42 -8.19 3.33
N ARG A 63 -0.75 -7.65 2.16
CA ARG A 63 -1.89 -6.75 1.99
C ARG A 63 -3.21 -7.38 2.42
N ALA A 64 -3.41 -8.66 2.10
CA ALA A 64 -4.62 -9.38 2.48
C ALA A 64 -4.69 -9.65 4.00
N ILE A 65 -3.57 -9.98 4.64
CA ILE A 65 -3.47 -10.10 6.11
C ILE A 65 -3.82 -8.76 6.77
N ASP A 66 -3.33 -7.68 6.21
CA ASP A 66 -3.54 -6.33 6.71
C ASP A 66 -5.00 -5.84 6.61
N LEU A 67 -5.83 -6.47 5.79
CA LEU A 67 -7.28 -6.24 5.82
C LEU A 67 -7.96 -6.79 7.09
N GLY A 68 -7.19 -7.38 8.01
CA GLY A 68 -7.71 -7.95 9.24
C GLY A 68 -8.35 -9.33 9.07
N VAL A 69 -8.13 -9.96 7.93
CA VAL A 69 -8.66 -11.28 7.60
C VAL A 69 -7.53 -12.30 7.45
N ARG A 70 -7.87 -13.58 7.52
CA ARG A 70 -6.90 -14.64 7.22
C ARG A 70 -7.10 -15.07 5.76
N PRO A 71 -6.23 -14.65 4.85
CA PRO A 71 -6.34 -15.03 3.46
C PRO A 71 -5.71 -16.40 3.21
N ARG A 72 -6.22 -17.11 2.19
CA ARG A 72 -5.48 -18.18 1.52
C ARG A 72 -5.13 -17.68 0.13
N VAL A 73 -3.86 -17.54 -0.17
CA VAL A 73 -3.36 -17.13 -1.48
C VAL A 73 -2.92 -18.39 -2.22
N LEU A 74 -3.54 -18.66 -3.36
CA LEU A 74 -3.30 -19.82 -4.22
C LEU A 74 -2.81 -19.33 -5.57
N GLU A 75 -1.76 -19.95 -6.07
CA GLU A 75 -1.27 -19.72 -7.43
C GLU A 75 -2.14 -20.52 -8.42
N VAL A 76 -2.63 -19.86 -9.46
CA VAL A 76 -3.49 -20.46 -10.50
C VAL A 76 -2.82 -20.25 -11.85
N GLY A 77 -2.31 -21.33 -12.44
CA GLY A 77 -1.50 -21.21 -13.65
C GLY A 77 -0.20 -20.45 -13.41
N ASN A 78 0.26 -19.70 -14.43
CA ASN A 78 1.56 -19.04 -14.40
C ASN A 78 1.50 -17.53 -14.12
N ASP A 79 0.31 -16.93 -14.08
CA ASP A 79 0.11 -15.49 -14.05
C ASP A 79 -1.13 -15.05 -13.27
N GLN A 80 -1.79 -15.97 -12.55
CA GLN A 80 -2.98 -15.68 -11.76
C GLN A 80 -2.82 -16.08 -10.31
N LEU A 81 -3.42 -15.28 -9.42
CA LEU A 81 -3.52 -15.55 -7.99
C LEU A 81 -4.98 -15.57 -7.59
N ARG A 82 -5.40 -16.62 -6.89
CA ARG A 82 -6.69 -16.66 -6.21
C ARG A 82 -6.48 -16.32 -4.75
N VAL A 83 -7.19 -15.32 -4.26
CA VAL A 83 -7.19 -14.94 -2.85
C VAL A 83 -8.54 -15.28 -2.27
N GLU A 84 -8.56 -16.25 -1.37
CA GLU A 84 -9.76 -16.67 -0.63
C GLU A 84 -9.79 -15.94 0.71
N PHE A 85 -10.95 -15.38 1.05
CA PHE A 85 -11.15 -14.62 2.27
C PHE A 85 -12.01 -15.40 3.27
N PHE A 86 -11.55 -15.44 4.52
CA PHE A 86 -12.29 -16.05 5.62
C PHE A 86 -12.67 -14.96 6.62
N GLY A 87 -13.98 -14.78 6.86
CA GLY A 87 -14.48 -13.80 7.83
C GLY A 87 -14.90 -12.45 7.27
N LEU A 88 -14.78 -12.21 5.96
CA LEU A 88 -15.44 -11.08 5.30
C LEU A 88 -16.89 -11.42 4.98
N ARG A 89 -17.72 -10.39 4.87
CA ARG A 89 -19.06 -10.53 4.27
C ARG A 89 -18.96 -10.47 2.76
N HIS A 90 -19.94 -11.02 2.08
CA HIS A 90 -20.00 -11.06 0.62
C HIS A 90 -19.85 -9.68 -0.03
N ASP A 91 -20.51 -8.67 0.51
CA ASP A 91 -20.47 -7.28 0.04
C ASP A 91 -19.08 -6.62 0.18
N GLN A 92 -18.19 -7.17 1.01
CA GLN A 92 -16.85 -6.66 1.24
C GLN A 92 -15.78 -7.27 0.33
N ILE A 93 -16.08 -8.38 -0.37
CA ILE A 93 -15.09 -9.12 -1.17
C ILE A 93 -14.55 -8.27 -2.33
N ALA A 94 -15.44 -7.57 -3.04
CA ALA A 94 -15.05 -6.73 -4.16
C ALA A 94 -14.16 -5.56 -3.73
N ASP A 95 -14.49 -4.89 -2.62
CA ASP A 95 -13.68 -3.82 -2.05
C ASP A 95 -12.31 -4.34 -1.58
N ALA A 96 -12.28 -5.48 -0.90
CA ALA A 96 -11.04 -6.14 -0.51
C ALA A 96 -10.16 -6.44 -1.74
N GLY A 97 -10.74 -6.99 -2.80
CA GLY A 97 -10.03 -7.25 -4.06
C GLY A 97 -9.47 -5.98 -4.70
N ALA A 98 -10.25 -4.90 -4.74
CA ALA A 98 -9.82 -3.61 -5.27
C ALA A 98 -8.62 -3.03 -4.51
N ARG A 99 -8.60 -3.16 -3.18
CA ARG A 99 -7.47 -2.72 -2.34
C ARG A 99 -6.21 -3.54 -2.55
N LEU A 100 -6.33 -4.84 -2.83
CA LEU A 100 -5.17 -5.69 -3.11
C LEU A 100 -4.40 -5.26 -4.35
N VAL A 101 -5.10 -4.75 -5.38
CA VAL A 101 -4.52 -4.43 -6.69
C VAL A 101 -4.06 -2.99 -6.83
N GLN A 102 -4.15 -2.17 -5.80
CA GLN A 102 -3.62 -0.80 -5.83
C GLN A 102 -2.11 -0.82 -6.10
N PRO A 103 -1.60 -0.07 -7.08
CA PRO A 103 -0.19 -0.12 -7.44
C PRO A 103 0.73 0.26 -6.27
N GLY A 104 0.40 1.35 -5.56
CA GLY A 104 1.21 1.87 -4.46
C GLY A 104 2.45 2.59 -4.96
N ARG A 105 2.36 3.25 -6.10
CA ARG A 105 3.48 3.96 -6.72
C ARG A 105 3.69 5.30 -6.06
N LEU A 106 4.74 5.42 -5.26
CA LEU A 106 5.20 6.68 -4.70
C LEU A 106 6.27 7.30 -5.61
N GLU A 107 6.18 8.61 -5.81
CA GLU A 107 7.10 9.38 -6.62
C GLU A 107 7.40 10.71 -5.95
N PHE A 108 8.68 11.10 -5.97
CA PHE A 108 9.16 12.40 -5.55
C PHE A 108 9.43 13.23 -6.79
N ARG A 109 8.66 14.30 -6.99
CA ARG A 109 8.69 15.12 -8.21
C ARG A 109 8.86 16.59 -7.87
N LEU A 110 9.81 17.26 -8.50
CA LEU A 110 9.97 18.71 -8.31
C LEU A 110 8.78 19.48 -8.85
N VAL A 111 8.28 20.42 -8.04
CA VAL A 111 7.20 21.32 -8.43
C VAL A 111 7.75 22.48 -9.25
N HIS A 112 7.01 22.93 -10.25
CA HIS A 112 7.34 24.12 -11.03
C HIS A 112 7.24 25.37 -10.17
N PRO A 113 8.26 26.25 -10.14
CA PRO A 113 8.32 27.35 -9.16
C PRO A 113 7.15 28.33 -9.22
N ILE A 114 6.60 28.56 -10.42
CA ILE A 114 5.51 29.53 -10.64
C ILE A 114 4.14 28.85 -10.64
N LEU A 115 4.05 27.58 -11.09
CA LEU A 115 2.80 26.87 -11.29
C LEU A 115 2.48 25.94 -10.09
N ALA A 116 2.71 26.45 -8.89
CA ALA A 116 2.44 25.76 -7.62
C ALA A 116 1.12 26.26 -7.00
N ASN A 117 0.41 25.38 -6.32
CA ASN A 117 -0.79 25.69 -5.52
C ASN A 117 -1.91 26.46 -6.26
N LEU A 118 -2.15 26.11 -7.50
CA LEU A 118 -3.17 26.76 -8.33
C LEU A 118 -4.58 26.43 -7.80
N PRO A 119 -5.48 27.45 -7.69
CA PRO A 119 -6.83 27.27 -7.12
C PRO A 119 -7.81 26.56 -8.06
N ALA A 120 -7.50 26.50 -9.36
CA ALA A 120 -8.31 25.82 -10.38
C ALA A 120 -7.35 25.17 -11.39
N ARG A 121 -7.86 24.16 -12.11
CA ARG A 121 -7.14 23.63 -13.28
C ARG A 121 -7.18 24.69 -14.37
N PRO A 122 -6.06 25.21 -14.80
CA PRO A 122 -6.06 26.23 -15.85
C PRO A 122 -6.35 25.57 -17.18
N GLU A 123 -7.56 25.74 -17.71
CA GLU A 123 -7.95 25.19 -19.03
C GLU A 123 -7.16 25.82 -20.18
N ALA A 124 -6.64 27.03 -19.98
CA ALA A 124 -5.85 27.78 -20.97
C ALA A 124 -4.35 27.91 -20.63
N MET A 125 -3.84 27.18 -19.64
CA MET A 125 -2.44 27.32 -19.22
C MET A 125 -1.53 26.50 -20.11
N ILE A 126 -0.53 27.16 -20.70
CA ILE A 126 0.59 26.47 -21.34
C ILE A 126 1.45 25.86 -20.26
N VAL A 127 1.35 24.54 -20.08
CA VAL A 127 2.23 23.80 -19.18
C VAL A 127 3.59 23.65 -19.88
N PRO A 128 4.69 24.07 -19.25
CA PRO A 128 6.02 23.97 -19.85
C PRO A 128 6.35 22.50 -20.21
N PRO A 129 7.14 22.28 -21.27
CA PRO A 129 7.64 20.94 -21.61
C PRO A 129 8.31 20.27 -20.41
N GLY A 130 8.07 18.97 -20.22
CA GLY A 130 8.62 18.21 -19.10
C GLY A 130 7.82 18.29 -17.78
N TYR A 131 6.72 19.07 -17.76
CA TYR A 131 5.81 19.17 -16.61
C TYR A 131 4.42 18.64 -16.94
N GLU A 132 3.67 18.28 -15.90
CA GLU A 132 2.26 17.96 -15.95
C GLU A 132 1.53 18.52 -14.73
N VAL A 133 0.25 18.81 -14.86
CA VAL A 133 -0.56 19.35 -13.77
C VAL A 133 -1.24 18.21 -13.04
N LEU A 134 -0.95 18.08 -11.76
CA LEU A 134 -1.59 17.13 -10.86
C LEU A 134 -2.52 17.84 -9.88
N ARG A 135 -3.62 17.18 -9.57
CA ARG A 135 -4.54 17.58 -8.51
C ARG A 135 -4.02 17.14 -7.16
N PHE A 136 -4.13 18.02 -6.16
CA PHE A 136 -3.92 17.60 -4.77
C PHE A 136 -4.99 16.60 -4.34
N HIS A 137 -4.56 15.63 -3.55
CA HIS A 137 -5.46 14.76 -2.81
C HIS A 137 -6.11 15.56 -1.69
N ASP A 138 -7.42 15.74 -1.81
CA ASP A 138 -8.17 16.55 -0.86
C ASP A 138 -8.72 15.67 0.25
N GLY A 139 -8.11 14.79 0.90
CA GLY A 139 -8.60 13.91 1.96
C GLY A 139 -10.10 14.01 2.33
N GLU A 140 -10.70 13.07 2.94
CA GLU A 140 -12.12 13.11 3.37
C GLU A 140 -12.45 14.33 4.26
N SER A 141 -11.44 14.99 4.81
CA SER A 141 -11.51 16.15 5.73
C SER A 141 -11.47 17.51 5.02
N ASN A 142 -12.06 17.65 3.84
CA ASN A 142 -12.04 18.91 3.08
C ASN A 142 -13.00 20.00 3.64
N ALA A 143 -13.39 19.91 4.92
CA ALA A 143 -14.19 20.93 5.57
C ALA A 143 -13.42 22.26 5.65
N GLY A 144 -13.73 23.21 4.77
CA GLY A 144 -13.37 24.61 4.91
C GLY A 144 -12.40 25.21 3.88
N ARG A 145 -12.07 24.51 2.76
CA ARG A 145 -11.36 25.15 1.64
C ARG A 145 -12.16 25.05 0.35
N PRO A 146 -12.43 26.15 -0.34
CA PRO A 146 -13.18 26.13 -1.58
C PRO A 146 -12.33 25.56 -2.73
N GLY A 147 -12.78 24.45 -3.31
CA GLY A 147 -12.35 23.94 -4.59
C GLY A 147 -11.06 23.11 -4.60
N PRO A 148 -10.83 22.39 -5.69
CA PRO A 148 -9.64 21.55 -5.89
C PRO A 148 -8.40 22.42 -6.11
N ARG A 149 -7.25 21.96 -5.61
CA ARG A 149 -5.94 22.59 -5.83
C ARG A 149 -5.13 21.78 -6.81
N TYR A 150 -4.25 22.45 -7.55
CA TYR A 150 -3.39 21.84 -8.55
C TYR A 150 -1.96 22.38 -8.44
N SER A 151 -0.98 21.60 -8.90
CA SER A 151 0.38 22.05 -9.12
C SER A 151 0.97 21.39 -10.35
N ALA A 152 1.80 22.11 -11.08
CA ALA A 152 2.61 21.52 -12.13
C ALA A 152 3.84 20.86 -11.49
N VAL A 153 4.05 19.59 -11.79
CA VAL A 153 5.19 18.78 -11.32
C VAL A 153 5.95 18.23 -12.52
N LYS A 154 7.23 17.94 -12.36
CA LYS A 154 8.00 17.26 -13.41
C LYS A 154 7.34 15.92 -13.77
N ARG A 155 7.28 15.57 -15.06
CA ARG A 155 6.75 14.28 -15.54
C ARG A 155 7.62 13.11 -15.12
N VAL A 156 8.94 13.32 -15.16
CA VAL A 156 9.92 12.32 -14.70
C VAL A 156 10.14 12.53 -13.21
N PRO A 157 9.92 11.53 -12.38
CA PRO A 157 10.21 11.63 -10.96
C PRO A 157 11.72 11.73 -10.74
N GLU A 158 12.12 12.49 -9.73
CA GLU A 158 13.53 12.56 -9.28
C GLU A 158 13.91 11.29 -8.50
N MET A 159 12.93 10.68 -7.82
CA MET A 159 13.07 9.44 -7.06
C MET A 159 11.73 8.72 -7.00
N THR A 160 11.75 7.41 -6.92
CA THR A 160 10.54 6.57 -6.72
C THR A 160 10.55 5.93 -5.34
N GLY A 161 9.42 5.34 -4.95
CA GLY A 161 9.31 4.58 -3.70
C GLY A 161 9.96 3.21 -3.71
N ASP A 162 10.74 2.86 -4.74
CA ASP A 162 11.35 1.54 -4.87
C ASP A 162 12.38 1.23 -3.78
N ASP A 163 13.00 2.27 -3.22
CA ASP A 163 14.01 2.20 -2.18
C ASP A 163 13.44 2.45 -0.78
N ILE A 164 12.12 2.46 -0.63
CA ILE A 164 11.46 2.46 0.68
C ILE A 164 11.53 1.06 1.25
N ASP A 165 12.08 0.95 2.44
CA ASP A 165 12.18 -0.31 3.19
C ASP A 165 10.89 -0.56 3.97
N LYS A 166 10.38 0.49 4.65
CA LYS A 166 9.14 0.44 5.43
C LYS A 166 8.45 1.80 5.48
N ALA A 167 7.14 1.76 5.68
CA ALA A 167 6.34 2.93 5.95
C ALA A 167 5.42 2.70 7.16
N TYR A 168 5.21 3.73 7.96
CA TYR A 168 4.44 3.66 9.20
C TYR A 168 3.45 4.82 9.28
N ALA A 169 2.21 4.52 9.63
CA ALA A 169 1.27 5.55 10.04
C ALA A 169 1.62 6.02 11.46
N THR A 170 1.84 7.31 11.61
CA THR A 170 2.17 7.94 12.89
C THR A 170 1.30 9.18 13.11
N MET A 171 1.37 9.78 14.29
CA MET A 171 0.76 11.08 14.57
C MET A 171 1.86 12.10 14.87
N ASP A 172 1.62 13.33 14.45
CA ASP A 172 2.47 14.46 14.85
C ASP A 172 2.12 14.94 16.27
N GLU A 173 2.82 15.95 16.74
CA GLU A 173 2.61 16.56 18.07
C GLU A 173 1.22 17.22 18.24
N TYR A 174 0.52 17.48 17.13
CA TYR A 174 -0.81 18.09 17.12
C TYR A 174 -1.92 17.03 16.93
N GLY A 175 -1.57 15.74 16.88
CA GLY A 175 -2.52 14.64 16.70
C GLY A 175 -2.95 14.42 15.25
N ALA A 176 -2.32 15.06 14.26
CA ALA A 176 -2.58 14.83 12.85
C ALA A 176 -1.85 13.59 12.35
N PHE A 177 -2.56 12.75 11.57
CA PHE A 177 -1.96 11.55 10.99
C PHE A 177 -0.98 11.91 9.87
N GLN A 178 0.16 11.24 9.87
CA GLN A 178 1.22 11.36 8.90
C GLN A 178 1.84 9.99 8.60
N ILE A 179 2.64 9.91 7.53
CA ILE A 179 3.29 8.66 7.13
C ILE A 179 4.80 8.86 7.20
N LEU A 180 5.43 8.11 8.10
CA LEU A 180 6.88 8.03 8.21
C LEU A 180 7.39 7.00 7.20
N LEU A 181 8.30 7.42 6.33
CA LEU A 181 9.02 6.58 5.40
C LEU A 181 10.40 6.26 5.98
N ALA A 182 10.80 5.00 5.93
CA ALA A 182 12.16 4.56 6.20
C ALA A 182 12.78 4.05 4.88
N PHE A 183 13.89 4.65 4.47
CA PHE A 183 14.60 4.27 3.26
C PHE A 183 15.64 3.19 3.54
N GLY A 184 15.83 2.30 2.59
CA GLY A 184 17.01 1.44 2.54
C GLY A 184 18.30 2.26 2.33
N LYS A 185 19.43 1.58 2.35
CA LYS A 185 20.75 2.24 2.27
C LYS A 185 20.92 3.10 1.01
N ASP A 186 20.50 2.59 -0.14
CA ASP A 186 20.64 3.31 -1.41
C ASP A 186 19.62 4.45 -1.51
N GLY A 187 18.38 4.24 -1.06
CA GLY A 187 17.34 5.27 -0.98
C GLY A 187 17.73 6.43 -0.05
N THR A 188 18.36 6.12 1.08
CA THR A 188 18.90 7.16 2.00
C THR A 188 19.89 8.08 1.28
N ARG A 189 20.80 7.49 0.51
CA ARG A 189 21.80 8.26 -0.25
C ARG A 189 21.15 9.10 -1.34
N GLN A 190 20.29 8.47 -2.15
CA GLN A 190 19.56 9.15 -3.23
C GLN A 190 18.72 10.31 -2.72
N PHE A 191 18.00 10.11 -1.60
CA PHE A 191 17.16 11.15 -1.01
C PHE A 191 18.00 12.30 -0.43
N ALA A 192 19.16 11.99 0.17
CA ALA A 192 20.09 13.01 0.65
C ALA A 192 20.65 13.86 -0.51
N ASP A 193 21.07 13.23 -1.59
CA ASP A 193 21.60 13.92 -2.78
C ASP A 193 20.50 14.75 -3.48
N LEU A 194 19.29 14.17 -3.61
CA LEU A 194 18.11 14.86 -4.14
C LEU A 194 17.79 16.14 -3.34
N THR A 195 17.74 16.03 -2.02
CA THR A 195 17.38 17.17 -1.16
C THR A 195 18.49 18.22 -1.14
N GLU A 196 19.76 17.84 -1.11
CA GLU A 196 20.90 18.75 -1.19
C GLU A 196 20.91 19.58 -2.49
N ALA A 197 20.67 18.92 -3.63
CA ALA A 197 20.65 19.57 -4.95
C ALA A 197 19.45 20.49 -5.18
N ASN A 198 18.41 20.42 -4.34
CA ASN A 198 17.14 21.11 -4.54
C ASN A 198 16.66 21.91 -3.31
N ILE A 199 17.59 22.41 -2.51
CA ILE A 199 17.27 23.30 -1.37
C ILE A 199 16.47 24.51 -1.86
N ASN A 200 15.47 24.92 -1.08
CA ASN A 200 14.49 25.98 -1.36
C ASN A 200 13.51 25.69 -2.51
N ARG A 201 13.53 24.49 -3.10
CA ARG A 201 12.52 24.05 -4.06
C ARG A 201 11.43 23.24 -3.38
N GLN A 202 10.25 23.21 -3.99
CA GLN A 202 9.17 22.33 -3.54
C GLN A 202 9.32 20.92 -4.13
N LEU A 203 9.23 19.92 -3.27
CA LEU A 203 9.23 18.50 -3.63
C LEU A 203 7.82 17.95 -3.48
N GLY A 204 7.16 17.70 -4.62
CA GLY A 204 5.84 17.09 -4.66
C GLY A 204 5.92 15.59 -4.34
N ILE A 205 5.12 15.15 -3.40
CA ILE A 205 4.95 13.73 -3.06
C ILE A 205 3.69 13.24 -3.76
N VAL A 206 3.89 12.42 -4.77
CA VAL A 206 2.83 11.89 -5.64
C VAL A 206 2.64 10.40 -5.34
N PHE A 207 1.41 10.02 -5.04
CA PHE A 207 1.04 8.63 -4.80
C PHE A 207 -0.09 8.23 -5.74
N ASP A 208 0.13 7.18 -6.54
CA ASP A 208 -0.80 6.70 -7.57
C ASP A 208 -1.38 7.83 -8.44
N GLY A 209 -0.50 8.75 -8.87
CA GLY A 209 -0.84 9.86 -9.77
C GLY A 209 -1.54 11.06 -9.10
N ARG A 210 -1.68 11.08 -7.79
CA ARG A 210 -2.24 12.20 -7.02
C ARG A 210 -1.17 12.88 -6.17
N LEU A 211 -1.17 14.20 -6.16
CA LEU A 211 -0.24 14.98 -5.33
C LEU A 211 -0.78 15.10 -3.91
N TYR A 212 -0.08 14.56 -2.93
CA TYR A 212 -0.50 14.60 -1.52
C TYR A 212 0.00 15.84 -0.81
N CYS A 213 1.28 16.14 -0.94
CA CYS A 213 1.88 17.35 -0.40
C CYS A 213 3.05 17.81 -1.29
N ALA A 214 3.48 19.05 -1.06
CA ALA A 214 4.60 19.65 -1.79
C ALA A 214 5.40 20.55 -0.83
N PRO A 215 6.11 19.99 0.15
CA PRO A 215 6.92 20.75 1.08
C PRO A 215 8.08 21.44 0.38
N VAL A 216 8.55 22.55 0.98
CA VAL A 216 9.82 23.18 0.58
C VAL A 216 10.97 22.41 1.26
N ILE A 217 11.93 21.98 0.47
CA ILE A 217 13.18 21.40 0.98
C ILE A 217 13.95 22.48 1.70
N ARG A 218 14.20 22.34 3.00
CA ARG A 218 14.94 23.30 3.81
C ARG A 218 16.41 22.97 3.89
N ASP A 219 16.71 21.70 4.05
CA ASP A 219 18.06 21.18 4.27
C ASP A 219 18.26 19.84 3.58
N ARG A 220 19.51 19.39 3.53
CA ARG A 220 19.87 18.03 3.14
C ARG A 220 19.32 17.02 4.17
N ILE A 221 18.55 16.05 3.70
CA ILE A 221 17.96 15.02 4.57
C ILE A 221 18.74 13.72 4.41
N SER A 222 19.64 13.44 5.34
CA SER A 222 20.52 12.26 5.31
C SER A 222 20.21 11.22 6.38
N GLY A 223 19.15 11.42 7.16
CA GLY A 223 18.78 10.54 8.29
C GLY A 223 18.07 9.23 7.91
N GLY A 224 17.91 8.93 6.63
CA GLY A 224 17.28 7.70 6.16
C GLY A 224 15.77 7.65 6.33
N SER A 225 15.14 8.79 6.64
CA SER A 225 13.68 8.86 6.81
C SER A 225 13.12 10.16 6.25
N ALA A 226 11.84 10.12 5.85
CA ALA A 226 11.06 11.28 5.47
C ALA A 226 9.63 11.13 5.98
N VAL A 227 8.93 12.26 6.10
CA VAL A 227 7.54 12.27 6.55
C VAL A 227 6.64 12.83 5.45
N ILE A 228 5.60 12.09 5.10
CA ILE A 228 4.50 12.59 4.26
C ILE A 228 3.47 13.21 5.19
N THR A 229 3.36 14.51 5.14
CA THR A 229 2.33 15.24 5.86
C THR A 229 1.11 15.45 4.96
N GLY A 230 -0.08 15.43 5.55
CA GLY A 230 -1.33 15.62 4.79
C GLY A 230 -2.53 15.64 5.73
N ARG A 231 -3.72 15.76 5.13
CA ARG A 231 -4.97 15.62 5.88
C ARG A 231 -5.43 14.16 5.81
N PHE A 232 -4.69 13.30 6.47
CA PHE A 232 -5.01 11.89 6.52
C PHE A 232 -5.99 11.60 7.65
N THR A 233 -6.99 10.78 7.37
CA THR A 233 -7.66 10.02 8.42
C THR A 233 -6.73 8.90 8.90
N GLN A 234 -6.99 8.36 10.08
CA GLN A 234 -6.24 7.19 10.59
C GLN A 234 -6.24 6.05 9.57
N ARG A 235 -7.38 5.76 8.98
CA ARG A 235 -7.56 4.68 8.00
C ARG A 235 -6.71 4.90 6.76
N GLU A 236 -6.75 6.10 6.17
CA GLU A 236 -5.95 6.45 4.99
C GLU A 236 -4.44 6.34 5.26
N ALA A 237 -3.98 6.85 6.42
CA ALA A 237 -2.56 6.78 6.78
C ALA A 237 -2.09 5.32 6.94
N ILE A 238 -2.86 4.48 7.62
CA ILE A 238 -2.56 3.06 7.80
C ILE A 238 -2.55 2.33 6.44
N GLU A 239 -3.56 2.57 5.59
CA GLU A 239 -3.68 1.93 4.29
C GLU A 239 -2.51 2.31 3.36
N MET A 240 -2.18 3.60 3.27
CA MET A 240 -1.05 4.07 2.48
C MET A 240 0.29 3.52 3.00
N ALA A 241 0.52 3.52 4.30
CA ALA A 241 1.75 2.97 4.88
C ALA A 241 1.94 1.49 4.54
N ARG A 242 0.86 0.70 4.57
CA ARG A 242 0.87 -0.71 4.18
C ARG A 242 1.20 -0.92 2.70
N ILE A 243 0.52 -0.15 1.83
CA ILE A 243 0.73 -0.23 0.39
C ILE A 243 2.18 0.13 0.04
N LEU A 244 2.75 1.14 0.70
CA LEU A 244 4.14 1.57 0.51
C LEU A 244 5.16 0.55 1.02
N THR A 245 4.84 -0.19 2.08
CA THR A 245 5.69 -1.27 2.59
C THR A 245 5.70 -2.49 1.67
N TYR A 246 4.57 -2.77 1.00
CA TYR A 246 4.40 -3.93 0.11
C TYR A 246 3.94 -3.47 -1.29
N PRO A 247 4.75 -2.70 -2.05
CA PRO A 247 4.36 -2.20 -3.36
C PRO A 247 4.27 -3.32 -4.39
N LEU A 248 3.36 -3.16 -5.34
CA LEU A 248 3.30 -4.05 -6.50
C LEU A 248 4.31 -3.59 -7.55
N LYS A 249 5.30 -4.42 -7.84
CA LYS A 249 6.36 -4.12 -8.82
C LYS A 249 5.92 -4.30 -10.26
N VAL A 250 4.77 -4.95 -10.47
CA VAL A 250 4.14 -5.19 -11.77
C VAL A 250 2.65 -4.91 -11.68
N PRO A 251 1.99 -4.60 -12.82
CA PRO A 251 0.56 -4.41 -12.82
C PRO A 251 -0.19 -5.68 -12.41
N VAL A 252 -1.10 -5.54 -11.46
CA VAL A 252 -2.03 -6.59 -11.05
C VAL A 252 -3.44 -6.08 -11.26
N LYS A 253 -4.30 -6.89 -11.86
CA LYS A 253 -5.69 -6.54 -12.14
C LYS A 253 -6.64 -7.53 -11.45
N LEU A 254 -7.75 -7.02 -11.00
CA LEU A 254 -8.87 -7.85 -10.54
C LEU A 254 -9.54 -8.46 -11.77
N ALA A 255 -9.40 -9.78 -11.93
CA ALA A 255 -9.96 -10.52 -13.08
C ALA A 255 -11.38 -11.01 -12.79
N ALA A 256 -11.65 -11.50 -11.57
CA ALA A 256 -12.97 -11.96 -11.17
C ALA A 256 -13.17 -11.81 -9.65
N VAL A 257 -14.43 -11.68 -9.26
CA VAL A 257 -14.88 -11.70 -7.87
C VAL A 257 -15.90 -12.82 -7.75
N ASP A 258 -15.60 -13.80 -6.91
CA ASP A 258 -16.51 -14.90 -6.56
C ASP A 258 -16.94 -14.69 -5.11
N GLY A 259 -18.12 -14.16 -4.94
CA GLY A 259 -18.76 -14.14 -3.65
C GLY A 259 -19.39 -15.49 -3.41
N GLY A 260 -18.81 -16.30 -2.55
CA GLY A 260 -19.33 -17.61 -2.21
C GLY A 260 -20.84 -17.59 -2.04
N THR A 261 -21.52 -18.56 -2.62
CA THR A 261 -22.97 -18.70 -2.48
C THR A 261 -23.33 -18.74 -0.99
N ASP A 262 -24.24 -17.87 -0.56
CA ASP A 262 -25.00 -18.02 0.68
C ASP A 262 -25.75 -19.38 0.65
N ARG A 263 -25.05 -20.45 0.95
CA ARG A 263 -25.73 -21.67 1.37
C ARG A 263 -26.07 -21.47 2.85
N PRO A 264 -27.35 -21.33 3.19
CA PRO A 264 -27.75 -21.34 4.59
C PRO A 264 -27.23 -22.63 5.20
N LEU A 265 -26.52 -22.52 6.30
CA LEU A 265 -26.17 -23.68 7.14
C LEU A 265 -27.46 -24.40 7.49
N GLN A 266 -27.75 -25.49 6.78
CA GLN A 266 -28.80 -26.43 7.21
C GLN A 266 -28.34 -26.94 8.58
N ARG A 267 -29.24 -26.71 9.54
CA ARG A 267 -29.12 -27.14 10.93
C ARG A 267 -29.13 -28.67 11.06
#